data_8fc33667bf76377a1af6d9c89df5fe60
#
_entry.id   8fc33667bf76377a1af6d9c89df5fe60
#
_cell.length_a   1.000
_cell.length_b   1.000
_cell.length_c   1.000
_cell.angle_alpha   90.00
_cell.angle_beta   90.00
_cell.angle_gamma   90.00
#
_symmetry.space_group_name_H-M   'P 1'
#
loop_
_entity.id
_entity.type
_entity.pdbx_description
1 polymer ?
#
loop_
_entity_poly.entity_id
_entity_poly.type
_entity_poly.pdbx_seq_one_letter_code
_entity_poly.pdbx_strand_id
1 'polypeptide(L)'
;HEFSYTKIFAKVSSLFAPLFFNAGYIIEAAIPRFFKGEQDVLFLAKYKSSERQIPEYDSFEVFQNMLVNVPSVNKMQLDNDFSIRKLTIDDVSSMIVVFKQVFETYPFPIFEPLFLTESIQENKTQYFGISCEGNLIAVSSAECDNAEQNAEMTDFAVLPRYRGKRFASHLLSYMENELFKSNFKTFYTISRLKSLSMNRTFYNSGYKYSGTLIKNTQISGNIESMNVWYKNISTNTQE
;
A
#
# COMPACT_ATOMS: atom_id res chain seq x y z
N HIS A 1 19.08 -23.25 -14.08
CA HIS A 1 18.86 -21.91 -14.63
C HIS A 1 19.35 -20.90 -13.59
N GLU A 2 20.46 -20.21 -13.88
CA GLU A 2 20.89 -19.05 -13.10
C GLU A 2 19.87 -17.91 -13.34
N PHE A 3 19.14 -17.53 -12.30
CA PHE A 3 18.27 -16.35 -12.37
C PHE A 3 19.14 -15.10 -12.44
N SER A 4 19.16 -14.41 -13.57
CA SER A 4 19.86 -13.14 -13.69
C SER A 4 18.99 -12.02 -13.17
N TYR A 5 19.16 -11.66 -11.89
CA TYR A 5 18.48 -10.49 -11.31
C TYR A 5 19.07 -9.20 -11.88
N THR A 6 18.21 -8.30 -12.35
CA THR A 6 18.59 -6.98 -12.87
C THR A 6 18.51 -5.87 -11.82
N LYS A 7 17.77 -6.11 -10.71
CA LYS A 7 17.66 -5.24 -9.54
C LYS A 7 17.55 -6.10 -8.28
N ILE A 8 18.21 -5.67 -7.22
CA ILE A 8 18.03 -6.19 -5.86
C ILE A 8 17.40 -5.08 -5.04
N PHE A 9 16.31 -5.38 -4.37
CA PHE A 9 15.60 -4.48 -3.48
C PHE A 9 15.79 -4.92 -2.03
N ALA A 10 15.97 -3.95 -1.11
CA ALA A 10 16.09 -4.21 0.31
C ALA A 10 15.36 -3.13 1.12
N LYS A 11 14.54 -3.57 2.08
CA LYS A 11 13.91 -2.71 3.10
C LYS A 11 14.67 -2.91 4.40
N VAL A 12 15.43 -1.90 4.84
CA VAL A 12 16.38 -2.04 5.95
C VAL A 12 16.24 -0.90 6.95
N SER A 13 16.52 -1.19 8.22
CA SER A 13 16.66 -0.13 9.22
C SER A 13 17.81 0.81 8.85
N SER A 14 17.61 2.11 9.08
CA SER A 14 18.63 3.14 8.83
C SER A 14 19.96 2.87 9.54
N LEU A 15 19.96 2.15 10.66
CA LEU A 15 21.18 1.75 11.38
C LEU A 15 22.12 0.86 10.57
N PHE A 16 21.57 0.04 9.69
CA PHE A 16 22.36 -0.87 8.85
C PHE A 16 22.69 -0.28 7.48
N ALA A 17 22.18 0.91 7.15
CA ALA A 17 22.38 1.55 5.85
C ALA A 17 23.83 1.65 5.39
N PRO A 18 24.83 1.99 6.26
CA PRO A 18 26.23 2.06 5.83
C PRO A 18 26.78 0.77 5.23
N LEU A 19 26.32 -0.40 5.72
CA LEU A 19 26.74 -1.70 5.17
C LEU A 19 26.24 -1.89 3.74
N PHE A 20 25.00 -1.45 3.47
CA PHE A 20 24.40 -1.53 2.15
C PHE A 20 25.01 -0.52 1.18
N PHE A 21 25.31 0.70 1.62
CA PHE A 21 25.98 1.72 0.79
C PHE A 21 27.36 1.24 0.35
N ASN A 22 28.14 0.66 1.28
CA ASN A 22 29.43 0.05 0.94
C ASN A 22 29.29 -1.10 -0.04
N ALA A 23 28.15 -1.79 -0.05
CA ALA A 23 27.83 -2.84 -1.02
C ALA A 23 27.25 -2.30 -2.35
N GLY A 24 27.16 -0.98 -2.54
CA GLY A 24 26.71 -0.31 -3.77
C GLY A 24 25.20 -0.20 -3.91
N TYR A 25 24.44 -0.20 -2.81
CA TYR A 25 23.03 0.13 -2.82
C TYR A 25 22.83 1.65 -2.76
N ILE A 26 21.73 2.11 -3.37
CA ILE A 26 21.28 3.50 -3.35
C ILE A 26 19.90 3.60 -2.70
N ILE A 27 19.56 4.77 -2.14
CA ILE A 27 18.24 5.02 -1.55
C ILE A 27 17.24 5.36 -2.66
N GLU A 28 16.07 4.75 -2.64
CA GLU A 28 14.93 5.11 -3.48
C GLU A 28 13.78 5.74 -2.69
N ALA A 29 13.62 5.37 -1.41
CA ALA A 29 12.66 5.99 -0.50
C ALA A 29 13.10 5.80 0.96
N ALA A 30 12.52 6.60 1.88
CA ALA A 30 12.77 6.49 3.31
C ALA A 30 11.51 6.83 4.11
N ILE A 31 11.17 6.03 5.11
CA ILE A 31 10.07 6.33 6.01
C ILE A 31 10.64 6.58 7.40
N PRO A 32 10.52 7.82 7.91
CA PRO A 32 10.96 8.13 9.26
C PRO A 32 10.04 7.47 10.30
N ARG A 33 10.59 7.10 11.44
CA ARG A 33 9.86 6.54 12.58
C ARG A 33 9.05 5.28 12.24
N PHE A 34 9.56 4.46 11.34
CA PHE A 34 8.89 3.28 10.80
C PHE A 34 8.78 2.15 11.83
N PHE A 35 9.88 1.82 12.51
CA PHE A 35 9.92 0.77 13.51
C PHE A 35 9.53 1.34 14.87
N LYS A 36 8.42 0.88 15.43
CA LYS A 36 7.87 1.28 16.74
C LYS A 36 7.63 2.79 16.92
N GLY A 37 7.59 3.54 15.81
CA GLY A 37 7.48 4.99 15.85
C GLY A 37 8.79 5.72 16.22
N GLU A 38 9.92 5.05 16.18
CA GLU A 38 11.24 5.58 16.64
C GLU A 38 12.29 5.56 15.55
N GLN A 39 12.47 4.42 14.88
CA GLN A 39 13.58 4.18 13.97
C GLN A 39 13.12 4.22 12.51
N ASP A 40 13.96 4.79 11.65
CA ASP A 40 13.67 4.95 10.23
C ASP A 40 13.94 3.67 9.44
N VAL A 41 13.19 3.49 8.35
CA VAL A 41 13.45 2.47 7.33
C VAL A 41 13.93 3.13 6.05
N LEU A 42 14.86 2.48 5.36
CA LEU A 42 15.30 2.84 4.02
C LEU A 42 14.91 1.74 3.02
N PHE A 43 14.39 2.19 1.91
CA PHE A 43 14.11 1.35 0.74
C PHE A 43 15.28 1.51 -0.22
N LEU A 44 16.07 0.46 -0.32
CA LEU A 44 17.36 0.48 -1.02
C LEU A 44 17.30 -0.38 -2.28
N ALA A 45 17.99 0.06 -3.30
CA ALA A 45 18.13 -0.67 -4.56
C ALA A 45 19.59 -0.83 -4.96
N LYS A 46 19.94 -2.00 -5.51
CA LYS A 46 21.18 -2.23 -6.23
C LYS A 46 20.85 -2.70 -7.64
N TYR A 47 21.24 -1.91 -8.62
CA TYR A 47 20.99 -2.20 -10.02
C TYR A 47 22.17 -2.98 -10.63
N LYS A 48 21.86 -4.05 -11.36
CA LYS A 48 22.80 -4.84 -12.16
C LYS A 48 22.67 -4.56 -13.66
N SER A 49 21.63 -3.81 -14.07
CA SER A 49 21.39 -3.34 -15.43
C SER A 49 21.13 -1.85 -15.39
N SER A 50 21.84 -1.07 -16.23
CA SER A 50 21.62 0.36 -16.39
C SER A 50 20.21 0.68 -16.90
N GLU A 51 19.67 -0.15 -17.79
CA GLU A 51 18.30 0.02 -18.32
C GLU A 51 17.24 -0.10 -17.22
N ARG A 52 17.48 -0.97 -16.22
CA ARG A 52 16.59 -1.12 -15.10
C ARG A 52 16.52 0.11 -14.21
N GLN A 53 17.58 0.93 -14.19
CA GLN A 53 17.68 2.15 -13.40
C GLN A 53 17.03 3.36 -14.08
N ILE A 54 16.75 3.30 -15.38
CA ILE A 54 16.16 4.42 -16.13
C ILE A 54 14.69 4.58 -15.72
N PRO A 55 14.29 5.76 -15.17
CA PRO A 55 12.90 6.03 -14.80
C PRO A 55 11.97 6.08 -16.01
N GLU A 56 10.68 5.89 -15.76
CA GLU A 56 9.60 6.08 -16.74
C GLU A 56 9.20 7.57 -16.75
N TYR A 57 9.99 8.42 -17.42
CA TYR A 57 9.90 9.89 -17.37
C TYR A 57 8.47 10.42 -17.61
N ASP A 58 7.77 9.93 -18.63
CA ASP A 58 6.40 10.36 -18.94
C ASP A 58 5.44 10.08 -17.78
N SER A 59 5.57 8.90 -17.15
CA SER A 59 4.75 8.51 -16.00
C SER A 59 5.06 9.37 -14.77
N PHE A 60 6.33 9.76 -14.59
CA PHE A 60 6.75 10.67 -13.53
C PHE A 60 6.19 12.08 -13.73
N GLU A 61 6.25 12.62 -14.93
CA GLU A 61 5.70 13.93 -15.24
C GLU A 61 4.20 13.99 -14.95
N VAL A 62 3.45 12.98 -15.40
CA VAL A 62 2.01 12.87 -15.13
C VAL A 62 1.74 12.79 -13.63
N PHE A 63 2.54 12.03 -12.89
CA PHE A 63 2.43 11.93 -11.44
C PHE A 63 2.74 13.26 -10.74
N GLN A 64 3.80 13.95 -11.11
CA GLN A 64 4.16 15.27 -10.56
C GLN A 64 3.07 16.31 -10.82
N ASN A 65 2.52 16.34 -12.02
CA ASN A 65 1.42 17.22 -12.39
C ASN A 65 0.16 16.91 -11.55
N MET A 66 -0.08 15.66 -11.22
CA MET A 66 -1.15 15.26 -10.29
C MET A 66 -0.95 15.86 -8.90
N LEU A 67 0.28 15.86 -8.36
CA LEU A 67 0.58 16.40 -7.02
C LEU A 67 0.34 17.92 -6.93
N VAL A 68 0.66 18.66 -7.99
CA VAL A 68 0.48 20.13 -8.04
C VAL A 68 -1.01 20.52 -8.12
N ASN A 69 -1.82 19.68 -8.77
CA ASN A 69 -3.22 19.99 -9.09
C ASN A 69 -4.23 19.17 -8.29
N VAL A 70 -3.90 18.76 -7.07
CA VAL A 70 -4.85 18.01 -6.24
C VAL A 70 -5.85 18.97 -5.61
N PRO A 71 -7.15 18.87 -5.93
CA PRO A 71 -8.17 19.67 -5.26
C PRO A 71 -8.31 19.23 -3.79
N SER A 72 -8.51 20.19 -2.89
CA SER A 72 -8.84 19.86 -1.51
C SER A 72 -10.14 19.06 -1.46
N VAL A 73 -10.12 18.00 -0.68
CA VAL A 73 -11.28 17.10 -0.57
C VAL A 73 -11.86 17.21 0.83
N ASN A 74 -13.12 17.66 0.91
CA ASN A 74 -13.86 17.63 2.18
C ASN A 74 -14.04 16.16 2.63
N LYS A 75 -14.04 15.97 3.97
CA LYS A 75 -14.46 14.69 4.56
C LYS A 75 -15.87 14.38 4.05
N MET A 76 -16.00 13.23 3.39
CA MET A 76 -17.30 12.72 2.97
C MET A 76 -17.76 11.65 3.94
N GLN A 77 -19.04 11.66 4.22
CA GLN A 77 -19.70 10.59 4.95
C GLN A 77 -20.06 9.47 3.97
N LEU A 78 -19.92 8.22 4.39
CA LEU A 78 -20.39 7.07 3.61
C LEU A 78 -21.91 7.09 3.58
N ASP A 79 -22.52 6.94 2.39
CA ASP A 79 -23.97 6.90 2.26
C ASP A 79 -24.55 5.70 3.02
N ASN A 80 -25.77 5.86 3.55
CA ASN A 80 -26.44 4.86 4.39
C ASN A 80 -26.70 3.51 3.68
N ASP A 81 -26.70 3.49 2.36
CA ASP A 81 -26.87 2.28 1.56
C ASP A 81 -25.63 1.35 1.62
N PHE A 82 -24.52 1.85 2.18
CA PHE A 82 -23.28 1.13 2.28
C PHE A 82 -22.86 0.91 3.73
N SER A 83 -22.37 -0.28 4.02
CA SER A 83 -21.78 -0.60 5.32
C SER A 83 -20.28 -0.92 5.15
N ILE A 84 -19.48 -0.51 6.13
CA ILE A 84 -18.05 -0.79 6.17
C ILE A 84 -17.70 -1.56 7.45
N ARG A 85 -16.87 -2.59 7.34
CA ARG A 85 -16.43 -3.38 8.49
C ARG A 85 -15.11 -4.11 8.23
N LYS A 86 -14.50 -4.59 9.31
CA LYS A 86 -13.45 -5.60 9.24
C LYS A 86 -14.04 -6.93 8.75
N LEU A 87 -13.33 -7.61 7.86
CA LEU A 87 -13.70 -8.90 7.31
C LEU A 87 -13.07 -10.04 8.13
N THR A 88 -13.68 -11.20 8.05
CA THR A 88 -13.29 -12.41 8.76
C THR A 88 -13.04 -13.57 7.80
N ILE A 89 -12.74 -14.75 8.33
CA ILE A 89 -12.58 -15.97 7.55
C ILE A 89 -13.86 -16.31 6.76
N ASP A 90 -15.03 -16.00 7.31
CA ASP A 90 -16.31 -16.26 6.65
C ASP A 90 -16.49 -15.45 5.35
N ASP A 91 -15.74 -14.36 5.20
CA ASP A 91 -15.79 -13.48 4.02
C ASP A 91 -14.84 -13.90 2.90
N VAL A 92 -13.95 -14.87 3.11
CA VAL A 92 -12.88 -15.24 2.17
C VAL A 92 -13.42 -15.52 0.77
N SER A 93 -14.50 -16.27 0.64
CA SER A 93 -15.11 -16.57 -0.66
C SER A 93 -15.59 -15.30 -1.37
N SER A 94 -16.19 -14.34 -0.65
CA SER A 94 -16.66 -13.07 -1.19
C SER A 94 -15.50 -12.15 -1.56
N MET A 95 -14.44 -12.13 -0.77
CA MET A 95 -13.20 -11.39 -1.06
C MET A 95 -12.60 -11.84 -2.39
N ILE A 96 -12.46 -13.16 -2.61
CA ILE A 96 -11.92 -13.73 -3.85
C ILE A 96 -12.77 -13.32 -5.07
N VAL A 97 -14.08 -13.29 -4.93
CA VAL A 97 -14.96 -12.82 -6.01
C VAL A 97 -14.66 -11.38 -6.39
N VAL A 98 -14.48 -10.49 -5.40
CA VAL A 98 -14.14 -9.09 -5.65
C VAL A 98 -12.73 -8.97 -6.26
N PHE A 99 -11.73 -9.66 -5.71
CA PHE A 99 -10.36 -9.62 -6.23
C PHE A 99 -10.26 -10.10 -7.68
N LYS A 100 -10.90 -11.22 -8.03
CA LYS A 100 -10.91 -11.75 -9.40
C LYS A 100 -11.59 -10.83 -10.42
N GLN A 101 -12.56 -10.00 -10.00
CA GLN A 101 -13.19 -9.02 -10.88
C GLN A 101 -12.37 -7.74 -11.06
N VAL A 102 -11.43 -7.46 -10.16
CA VAL A 102 -10.65 -6.22 -10.17
C VAL A 102 -9.23 -6.42 -10.67
N PHE A 103 -8.60 -7.53 -10.31
CA PHE A 103 -7.21 -7.84 -10.65
C PHE A 103 -7.15 -8.99 -11.66
N GLU A 104 -6.57 -8.73 -12.82
CA GLU A 104 -6.30 -9.76 -13.82
C GLU A 104 -5.19 -10.71 -13.35
N THR A 105 -4.13 -10.14 -12.79
CA THR A 105 -3.02 -10.85 -12.15
C THR A 105 -2.59 -10.11 -10.89
N TYR A 106 -2.03 -10.83 -9.93
CA TYR A 106 -1.52 -10.24 -8.70
C TYR A 106 -0.21 -10.90 -8.27
N PRO A 107 0.75 -10.17 -7.66
CA PRO A 107 2.05 -10.73 -7.26
C PRO A 107 1.97 -11.79 -6.17
N PHE A 108 0.92 -11.76 -5.35
CA PHE A 108 0.66 -12.70 -4.27
C PHE A 108 -0.58 -13.54 -4.54
N PRO A 109 -0.73 -14.73 -3.93
CA PRO A 109 -1.83 -15.65 -4.21
C PRO A 109 -3.17 -15.24 -3.54
N ILE A 110 -3.59 -13.98 -3.69
CA ILE A 110 -4.84 -13.44 -3.10
C ILE A 110 -6.12 -14.07 -3.67
N PHE A 111 -6.00 -14.92 -4.68
CA PHE A 111 -7.12 -15.69 -5.24
C PHE A 111 -7.26 -17.08 -4.61
N GLU A 112 -6.33 -17.45 -3.73
CA GLU A 112 -6.29 -18.74 -3.07
C GLU A 112 -6.92 -18.67 -1.68
N PRO A 113 -8.01 -19.43 -1.40
CA PRO A 113 -8.70 -19.38 -0.12
C PRO A 113 -7.79 -19.67 1.07
N LEU A 114 -6.88 -20.64 0.93
CA LEU A 114 -5.98 -21.05 2.02
C LEU A 114 -5.06 -19.89 2.41
N PHE A 115 -4.47 -19.20 1.43
CA PHE A 115 -3.60 -18.05 1.68
C PHE A 115 -4.31 -16.94 2.47
N LEU A 116 -5.53 -16.58 2.08
CA LEU A 116 -6.31 -15.54 2.78
C LEU A 116 -6.68 -16.00 4.21
N THR A 117 -7.09 -17.27 4.35
CA THR A 117 -7.45 -17.83 5.64
C THR A 117 -6.25 -17.85 6.61
N GLU A 118 -5.10 -18.33 6.17
CA GLU A 118 -3.87 -18.36 6.97
C GLU A 118 -3.41 -16.95 7.35
N SER A 119 -3.43 -15.99 6.42
CA SER A 119 -3.02 -14.61 6.68
C SER A 119 -3.89 -13.92 7.73
N ILE A 120 -5.20 -14.25 7.78
CA ILE A 120 -6.14 -13.77 8.80
C ILE A 120 -5.86 -14.45 10.15
N GLN A 121 -5.71 -15.79 10.16
CA GLN A 121 -5.50 -16.57 11.38
C GLN A 121 -4.19 -16.22 12.09
N GLU A 122 -3.13 -15.99 11.31
CA GLU A 122 -1.82 -15.59 11.82
C GLU A 122 -1.76 -14.11 12.22
N ASN A 123 -2.86 -13.38 12.05
CA ASN A 123 -2.95 -11.93 12.31
C ASN A 123 -1.87 -11.11 11.60
N LYS A 124 -1.42 -11.60 10.43
CA LYS A 124 -0.46 -10.91 9.55
C LYS A 124 -1.14 -9.89 8.64
N THR A 125 -2.39 -10.20 8.23
CA THR A 125 -3.16 -9.33 7.36
C THR A 125 -4.56 -9.13 7.91
N GLN A 126 -5.01 -7.89 7.99
CA GLN A 126 -6.38 -7.53 8.32
C GLN A 126 -7.09 -7.07 7.05
N TYR A 127 -8.26 -7.63 6.78
CA TYR A 127 -9.06 -7.28 5.62
C TYR A 127 -10.26 -6.43 6.03
N PHE A 128 -10.63 -5.50 5.16
CA PHE A 128 -11.74 -4.56 5.38
C PHE A 128 -12.58 -4.49 4.12
N GLY A 129 -13.88 -4.33 4.29
CA GLY A 129 -14.79 -4.36 3.16
C GLY A 129 -15.94 -3.38 3.26
N ILE A 130 -16.42 -2.95 2.11
CA ILE A 130 -17.68 -2.22 1.96
C ILE A 130 -18.69 -3.15 1.30
N SER A 131 -19.89 -3.19 1.87
CA SER A 131 -21.04 -3.94 1.32
C SER A 131 -22.18 -3.02 0.95
N CYS A 132 -22.93 -3.43 -0.07
CA CYS A 132 -24.19 -2.85 -0.50
C CYS A 132 -25.23 -3.96 -0.56
N GLU A 133 -26.39 -3.80 0.10
CA GLU A 133 -27.45 -4.82 0.16
C GLU A 133 -26.91 -6.21 0.55
N GLY A 134 -25.96 -6.26 1.50
CA GLY A 134 -25.34 -7.49 1.98
C GLY A 134 -24.23 -8.06 1.08
N ASN A 135 -24.04 -7.55 -0.14
CA ASN A 135 -23.01 -8.01 -1.05
C ASN A 135 -21.72 -7.21 -0.91
N LEU A 136 -20.57 -7.87 -0.83
CA LEU A 136 -19.27 -7.24 -0.77
C LEU A 136 -18.95 -6.60 -2.14
N ILE A 137 -18.63 -5.30 -2.13
CA ILE A 137 -18.41 -4.50 -3.35
C ILE A 137 -17.03 -3.86 -3.42
N ALA A 138 -16.35 -3.75 -2.27
CA ALA A 138 -14.99 -3.27 -2.20
C ALA A 138 -14.26 -3.97 -1.06
N VAL A 139 -12.96 -4.20 -1.25
CA VAL A 139 -12.06 -4.84 -0.28
C VAL A 139 -10.76 -4.06 -0.25
N SER A 140 -10.11 -4.01 0.92
CA SER A 140 -8.72 -3.62 1.08
C SER A 140 -8.08 -4.42 2.21
N SER A 141 -6.76 -4.44 2.26
CA SER A 141 -6.02 -5.11 3.31
C SER A 141 -5.00 -4.19 3.99
N ALA A 142 -4.63 -4.56 5.21
CA ALA A 142 -3.49 -4.02 5.93
C ALA A 142 -2.56 -5.17 6.30
N GLU A 143 -1.36 -5.20 5.71
CA GLU A 143 -0.30 -6.12 6.11
C GLU A 143 0.39 -5.57 7.35
N CYS A 144 0.24 -6.29 8.47
CA CYS A 144 0.55 -5.82 9.81
C CYS A 144 1.86 -6.41 10.33
N ASP A 145 2.81 -5.54 10.66
CA ASP A 145 3.92 -5.90 11.53
C ASP A 145 3.57 -5.48 12.97
N ASN A 146 2.99 -6.42 13.71
CA ASN A 146 2.55 -6.18 15.10
C ASN A 146 3.73 -5.88 16.04
N ALA A 147 4.90 -6.49 15.78
CA ALA A 147 6.09 -6.28 16.60
C ALA A 147 6.69 -4.89 16.39
N GLU A 148 6.67 -4.40 15.16
CA GLU A 148 7.24 -3.11 14.78
C GLU A 148 6.18 -1.99 14.67
N GLN A 149 4.91 -2.29 14.92
CA GLN A 149 3.80 -1.33 14.99
C GLN A 149 3.65 -0.50 13.70
N ASN A 150 3.86 -1.13 12.55
CA ASN A 150 3.62 -0.53 11.24
C ASN A 150 2.72 -1.42 10.39
N ALA A 151 2.02 -0.83 9.44
CA ALA A 151 1.14 -1.56 8.53
C ALA A 151 1.20 -1.01 7.11
N GLU A 152 1.29 -1.91 6.12
CA GLU A 152 1.12 -1.58 4.72
C GLU A 152 -0.36 -1.59 4.33
N MET A 153 -0.85 -0.45 3.85
CA MET A 153 -2.21 -0.29 3.35
C MET A 153 -2.23 -0.70 1.88
N THR A 154 -2.82 -1.84 1.55
CA THR A 154 -2.69 -2.44 0.22
C THR A 154 -3.99 -3.09 -0.28
N ASP A 155 -3.96 -3.78 -1.43
CA ASP A 155 -5.03 -4.58 -2.03
C ASP A 155 -6.38 -3.86 -2.24
N PHE A 156 -6.34 -2.54 -2.53
CA PHE A 156 -7.58 -1.79 -2.74
C PHE A 156 -8.30 -2.24 -4.02
N ALA A 157 -9.36 -3.00 -3.85
CA ALA A 157 -10.22 -3.51 -4.91
C ALA A 157 -11.63 -2.94 -4.78
N VAL A 158 -12.09 -2.23 -5.80
CA VAL A 158 -13.46 -1.71 -5.90
C VAL A 158 -14.07 -2.23 -7.20
N LEU A 159 -15.21 -2.92 -7.11
CA LEU A 159 -15.90 -3.43 -8.28
C LEU A 159 -16.16 -2.33 -9.31
N PRO A 160 -15.95 -2.56 -10.62
CA PRO A 160 -16.01 -1.52 -11.66
C PRO A 160 -17.25 -0.63 -11.60
N ARG A 161 -18.44 -1.24 -11.41
CA ARG A 161 -19.72 -0.52 -11.34
C ARG A 161 -19.89 0.43 -10.14
N TYR A 162 -19.02 0.29 -9.15
CA TYR A 162 -19.06 1.10 -7.92
C TYR A 162 -17.88 2.10 -7.83
N ARG A 163 -17.03 2.19 -8.85
CA ARG A 163 -15.95 3.17 -8.91
C ARG A 163 -16.49 4.61 -8.97
N GLY A 164 -15.63 5.58 -8.64
CA GLY A 164 -15.99 7.00 -8.61
C GLY A 164 -16.67 7.47 -7.31
N LYS A 165 -17.07 6.56 -6.41
CA LYS A 165 -17.72 6.87 -5.13
C LYS A 165 -16.73 7.00 -3.94
N ARG A 166 -15.43 7.09 -4.21
CA ARG A 166 -14.35 7.25 -3.21
C ARG A 166 -14.27 6.12 -2.16
N PHE A 167 -14.71 4.92 -2.49
CA PHE A 167 -14.69 3.80 -1.54
C PHE A 167 -13.29 3.45 -1.05
N ALA A 168 -12.24 3.61 -1.88
CA ALA A 168 -10.87 3.45 -1.43
C ALA A 168 -10.50 4.43 -0.30
N SER A 169 -10.97 5.67 -0.36
CA SER A 169 -10.75 6.66 0.72
C SER A 169 -11.51 6.30 2.00
N HIS A 170 -12.75 5.80 1.87
CA HIS A 170 -13.53 5.34 3.03
C HIS A 170 -12.89 4.13 3.69
N LEU A 171 -12.45 3.15 2.89
CA LEU A 171 -11.71 1.99 3.38
C LEU A 171 -10.44 2.42 4.11
N LEU A 172 -9.61 3.25 3.48
CA LEU A 172 -8.37 3.73 4.07
C LEU A 172 -8.59 4.42 5.41
N SER A 173 -9.59 5.32 5.50
CA SER A 173 -9.92 6.01 6.75
C SER A 173 -10.40 5.05 7.84
N TYR A 174 -11.20 4.05 7.48
CA TYR A 174 -11.67 3.04 8.42
C TYR A 174 -10.52 2.16 8.91
N MET A 175 -9.65 1.69 8.01
CA MET A 175 -8.45 0.92 8.33
C MET A 175 -7.54 1.67 9.29
N GLU A 176 -7.24 2.95 9.01
CA GLU A 176 -6.44 3.81 9.89
C GLU A 176 -7.02 3.86 11.30
N ASN A 177 -8.33 4.04 11.43
CA ASN A 177 -8.98 4.11 12.73
C ASN A 177 -8.90 2.79 13.51
N GLU A 178 -9.11 1.65 12.85
CA GLU A 178 -9.04 0.34 13.49
C GLU A 178 -7.61 -0.01 13.92
N LEU A 179 -6.63 0.27 13.07
CA LEU A 179 -5.22 0.02 13.37
C LEU A 179 -4.67 0.99 14.44
N PHE A 180 -5.14 2.24 14.44
CA PHE A 180 -4.80 3.19 15.51
C PHE A 180 -5.26 2.68 16.89
N LYS A 181 -6.48 2.14 17.01
CA LYS A 181 -6.98 1.50 18.24
C LYS A 181 -6.10 0.32 18.68
N SER A 182 -5.44 -0.34 17.72
CA SER A 182 -4.52 -1.46 17.94
C SER A 182 -3.06 -1.03 18.14
N ASN A 183 -2.81 0.27 18.41
CA ASN A 183 -1.50 0.87 18.70
C ASN A 183 -0.48 0.83 17.55
N PHE A 184 -0.92 0.75 16.29
CA PHE A 184 -0.05 0.97 15.16
C PHE A 184 0.34 2.44 15.06
N LYS A 185 1.60 2.72 14.71
CA LYS A 185 2.20 4.07 14.72
C LYS A 185 2.55 4.60 13.34
N THR A 186 2.80 3.71 12.38
CA THR A 186 3.17 4.08 11.02
C THR A 186 2.37 3.30 10.02
N PHE A 187 1.67 4.03 9.14
CA PHE A 187 0.99 3.48 7.98
C PHE A 187 1.77 3.84 6.72
N TYR A 188 1.89 2.91 5.79
CA TYR A 188 2.54 3.15 4.52
C TYR A 188 1.88 2.38 3.40
N THR A 189 2.26 2.65 2.18
CA THR A 189 1.87 1.88 1.00
C THR A 189 2.95 1.94 -0.06
N ILE A 190 2.97 0.91 -0.91
CA ILE A 190 3.79 0.85 -2.11
C ILE A 190 2.82 0.77 -3.30
N SER A 191 2.43 1.91 -3.84
CA SER A 191 1.43 2.02 -4.89
C SER A 191 2.05 2.18 -6.27
N ARG A 192 1.40 1.64 -7.33
CA ARG A 192 1.88 1.78 -8.71
C ARG A 192 2.00 3.25 -9.10
N LEU A 193 3.14 3.67 -9.68
CA LEU A 193 3.36 5.02 -10.17
C LEU A 193 2.22 5.45 -11.12
N LYS A 194 1.79 4.56 -12.01
CA LYS A 194 0.73 4.78 -13.01
C LYS A 194 -0.68 4.83 -12.43
N SER A 195 -0.89 4.39 -11.20
CA SER A 195 -2.21 4.42 -10.55
C SER A 195 -2.50 5.79 -9.93
N LEU A 196 -2.75 6.80 -10.76
CA LEU A 196 -2.98 8.18 -10.31
C LEU A 196 -4.13 8.29 -9.31
N SER A 197 -5.19 7.48 -9.47
CA SER A 197 -6.33 7.47 -8.54
C SER A 197 -5.93 7.03 -7.14
N MET A 198 -5.09 6.00 -7.01
CA MET A 198 -4.61 5.54 -5.70
C MET A 198 -3.59 6.50 -5.11
N ASN A 199 -2.64 7.01 -5.90
CA ASN A 199 -1.71 8.04 -5.44
C ASN A 199 -2.47 9.28 -4.90
N ARG A 200 -3.53 9.72 -5.60
CA ARG A 200 -4.40 10.82 -5.15
C ARG A 200 -5.16 10.47 -3.87
N THR A 201 -5.59 9.21 -3.72
CA THR A 201 -6.26 8.75 -2.49
C THR A 201 -5.33 8.88 -1.29
N PHE A 202 -4.10 8.42 -1.38
CA PHE A 202 -3.12 8.55 -0.29
C PHE A 202 -2.75 10.00 -0.02
N TYR A 203 -2.47 10.79 -1.05
CA TYR A 203 -2.19 12.22 -0.90
C TYR A 203 -3.32 12.95 -0.15
N ASN A 204 -4.57 12.76 -0.57
CA ASN A 204 -5.75 13.40 0.04
C ASN A 204 -6.03 12.90 1.47
N SER A 205 -5.55 11.72 1.83
CA SER A 205 -5.64 11.15 3.17
C SER A 205 -4.49 11.61 4.09
N GLY A 206 -3.65 12.53 3.62
CA GLY A 206 -2.57 13.13 4.41
C GLY A 206 -1.28 12.28 4.46
N TYR A 207 -1.13 11.30 3.56
CA TYR A 207 0.14 10.61 3.40
C TYR A 207 1.17 11.51 2.73
N LYS A 208 2.42 11.35 3.14
CA LYS A 208 3.58 12.02 2.56
C LYS A 208 4.24 11.12 1.52
N TYR A 209 4.53 11.67 0.35
CA TYR A 209 5.33 10.97 -0.64
C TYR A 209 6.77 10.87 -0.18
N SER A 210 7.33 9.67 -0.24
CA SER A 210 8.70 9.39 0.25
C SER A 210 9.69 9.19 -0.88
N GLY A 211 9.26 8.65 -1.99
CA GLY A 211 10.13 8.34 -3.13
C GLY A 211 9.51 7.30 -4.05
N THR A 212 10.22 6.95 -5.10
CA THR A 212 9.76 5.95 -6.07
C THR A 212 10.79 4.83 -6.24
N LEU A 213 10.32 3.60 -6.06
CA LEU A 213 11.06 2.37 -6.35
C LEU A 213 11.04 2.13 -7.86
N ILE A 214 12.13 2.44 -8.55
CA ILE A 214 12.20 2.41 -10.02
C ILE A 214 12.10 0.98 -10.52
N LYS A 215 11.13 0.72 -11.42
CA LYS A 215 10.92 -0.59 -12.07
C LYS A 215 11.02 -1.74 -11.06
N ASN A 216 10.25 -1.67 -9.98
CA ASN A 216 10.43 -2.53 -8.81
C ASN A 216 9.61 -3.82 -8.86
N THR A 217 8.37 -3.76 -9.33
CA THR A 217 7.39 -4.83 -9.14
C THR A 217 6.86 -5.33 -10.48
N GLN A 218 6.83 -6.67 -10.63
CA GLN A 218 6.15 -7.33 -11.73
C GLN A 218 4.65 -7.30 -11.46
N ILE A 219 3.91 -6.48 -12.17
CA ILE A 219 2.46 -6.34 -12.00
C ILE A 219 1.79 -6.00 -13.34
N SER A 220 0.59 -6.54 -13.60
CA SER A 220 -0.16 -6.34 -14.85
C SER A 220 0.69 -6.65 -16.10
N GLY A 221 1.47 -7.73 -16.06
CA GLY A 221 2.28 -8.20 -17.17
C GLY A 221 3.58 -7.41 -17.45
N ASN A 222 3.85 -6.35 -16.68
CA ASN A 222 5.02 -5.49 -16.86
C ASN A 222 5.78 -5.26 -15.54
N ILE A 223 7.02 -4.80 -15.65
CA ILE A 223 7.77 -4.31 -14.51
C ILE A 223 7.47 -2.83 -14.35
N GLU A 224 6.87 -2.44 -13.23
CA GLU A 224 6.45 -1.08 -12.95
C GLU A 224 7.22 -0.43 -11.80
N SER A 225 7.33 0.90 -11.88
CA SER A 225 7.78 1.74 -10.76
C SER A 225 6.67 1.91 -9.73
N MET A 226 7.07 1.97 -8.46
CA MET A 226 6.14 2.02 -7.33
C MET A 226 6.44 3.23 -6.45
N ASN A 227 5.42 4.01 -6.11
CA ASN A 227 5.52 5.13 -5.20
C ASN A 227 5.36 4.69 -3.76
N VAL A 228 6.24 5.15 -2.90
CA VAL A 228 6.16 4.93 -1.45
C VAL A 228 5.50 6.15 -0.80
N TRP A 229 4.42 5.90 -0.06
CA TRP A 229 3.70 6.88 0.73
C TRP A 229 3.67 6.45 2.19
N TYR A 230 3.71 7.40 3.13
CA TYR A 230 3.61 7.08 4.54
C TYR A 230 2.87 8.15 5.34
N LYS A 231 2.35 7.73 6.50
CA LYS A 231 1.70 8.57 7.49
C LYS A 231 2.07 8.09 8.88
N ASN A 232 2.80 8.91 9.63
CA ASN A 232 3.07 8.64 11.03
C ASN A 232 1.92 9.17 11.88
N ILE A 233 1.46 8.37 12.81
CA ILE A 233 0.44 8.77 13.75
C ILE A 233 1.14 9.40 14.94
N SER A 234 0.97 10.71 15.11
CA SER A 234 1.39 11.39 16.33
C SER A 234 0.44 10.98 17.43
N THR A 235 0.93 10.31 18.45
CA THR A 235 0.26 10.36 19.75
C THR A 235 0.43 11.80 20.26
N ASN A 236 -0.55 12.65 20.02
CA ASN A 236 -0.64 13.90 20.78
C ASN A 236 -0.82 13.48 22.24
N THR A 237 0.26 13.44 22.96
CA THR A 237 0.20 13.65 24.41
C THR A 237 -0.36 15.05 24.58
N GLN A 238 -1.65 15.14 24.92
CA GLN A 238 -2.17 16.37 25.48
C GLN A 238 -1.36 16.62 26.75
N GLU A 239 -0.46 17.61 26.68
CA GLU A 239 0.02 18.30 27.86
C GLU A 239 -1.05 19.25 28.39
#